data_d0c4b439f4131cf95117fcc045e07e99
#
_entry.id   d0c4b439f4131cf95117fcc045e07e99
#
_cell.length_a   1.000
_cell.length_b   1.000
_cell.length_c   1.000
_cell.angle_alpha   90.00
_cell.angle_beta   90.00
_cell.angle_gamma   90.00
#
_symmetry.space_group_name_H-M   'P 1'
#
loop_
_entity.id
_entity.type
_entity.pdbx_description
1 polymer ?
#
loop_
_entity_poly.entity_id
_entity_poly.type
_entity_poly.pdbx_seq_one_letter_code
_entity_poly.pdbx_strand_id
1 'polypeptide(L)'
;MKKRLLAALMAGAMALTMTACGGSSSASSSDDSNAASGGDGASAGSYKVGIVQLVQHEALDAATQGFQDKLTELVEADGGKVEFDLQNASGESANCSTIVNGFVSANDDLIMANATAALQAAQAATSDIPILGTSVTD
;
A
#
# COMPACT_ATOMS: atom_id res chain seq x y z
N MET A 1 36.63 -8.03 -9.68
CA MET A 1 37.72 -8.34 -8.73
C MET A 1 37.44 -7.71 -7.39
N LYS A 2 37.56 -8.56 -6.35
CA LYS A 2 37.66 -8.25 -4.91
C LYS A 2 36.34 -7.80 -4.25
N LYS A 3 35.48 -8.67 -3.71
CA LYS A 3 35.61 -9.44 -2.44
C LYS A 3 36.10 -8.62 -1.24
N ARG A 4 35.18 -8.43 -0.28
CA ARG A 4 35.39 -8.52 1.19
C ARG A 4 34.02 -8.28 1.84
N LEU A 5 33.28 -9.27 2.25
CA LEU A 5 33.27 -10.03 3.49
C LEU A 5 33.76 -9.23 4.72
N LEU A 6 32.82 -8.88 5.57
CA LEU A 6 33.07 -8.84 7.01
C LEU A 6 31.75 -9.09 7.74
N ALA A 7 31.71 -10.26 8.34
CA ALA A 7 30.73 -10.66 9.32
C ALA A 7 31.05 -9.98 10.66
N ALA A 8 30.02 -9.54 11.36
CA ALA A 8 30.13 -9.33 12.81
C ALA A 8 28.80 -9.77 13.44
N LEU A 9 28.91 -10.94 14.08
CA LEU A 9 27.99 -11.41 15.10
C LEU A 9 28.05 -10.47 16.32
N MET A 10 26.87 -10.08 16.82
CA MET A 10 26.73 -9.80 18.25
C MET A 10 25.38 -10.33 18.71
N ALA A 11 25.48 -11.40 19.47
CA ALA A 11 24.43 -11.94 20.29
C ALA A 11 24.21 -11.04 21.51
N GLY A 12 22.98 -10.81 21.85
CA GLY A 12 22.56 -10.12 23.07
C GLY A 12 21.20 -10.64 23.51
N ALA A 13 21.23 -11.70 24.28
CA ALA A 13 20.09 -12.19 25.03
C ALA A 13 19.89 -11.31 26.27
N MET A 14 18.60 -11.07 26.62
CA MET A 14 18.10 -10.81 27.99
C MET A 14 16.71 -10.20 27.87
N ALA A 15 15.72 -10.54 28.60
CA ALA A 15 15.40 -11.39 29.71
C ALA A 15 13.89 -11.20 29.92
N LEU A 16 13.21 -12.29 30.18
CA LEU A 16 11.82 -12.31 30.62
C LEU A 16 11.69 -11.59 31.98
N THR A 17 10.68 -10.74 32.10
CA THR A 17 10.03 -10.52 33.38
C THR A 17 8.53 -10.67 33.21
N MET A 18 8.06 -11.85 33.63
CA MET A 18 6.65 -12.06 33.98
C MET A 18 6.38 -11.34 35.28
N THR A 19 5.36 -10.53 35.30
CA THR A 19 4.69 -10.20 36.55
C THR A 19 3.20 -10.42 36.37
N ALA A 20 2.75 -11.51 36.94
CA ALA A 20 1.34 -11.83 37.14
C ALA A 20 0.86 -11.16 38.42
N CYS A 21 -0.29 -10.53 38.35
CA CYS A 21 -1.24 -10.35 39.47
C CYS A 21 -2.55 -9.92 38.82
N GLY A 22 -3.62 -10.60 38.78
CA GLY A 22 -4.42 -11.26 39.77
C GLY A 22 -5.44 -10.26 40.35
N GLY A 23 -6.74 -10.36 39.96
CA GLY A 23 -7.81 -9.60 40.59
C GLY A 23 -9.07 -9.47 39.75
N SER A 24 -10.03 -10.31 40.10
CA SER A 24 -11.42 -10.36 39.62
C SER A 24 -12.19 -9.04 39.79
N SER A 25 -13.11 -8.80 38.91
CA SER A 25 -14.57 -8.67 39.09
C SER A 25 -15.20 -7.56 38.26
N SER A 26 -16.16 -8.00 37.48
CA SER A 26 -17.50 -7.44 37.26
C SER A 26 -17.72 -6.18 36.47
N ALA A 27 -18.33 -6.42 35.35
CA ALA A 27 -19.59 -5.81 34.89
C ALA A 27 -19.55 -4.44 34.23
N SER A 28 -19.97 -4.52 32.99
CA SER A 28 -21.03 -3.68 32.41
C SER A 28 -20.66 -2.40 31.69
N SER A 29 -21.12 -2.45 30.49
CA SER A 29 -21.63 -1.42 29.58
C SER A 29 -20.64 -0.69 28.65
N SER A 30 -20.80 -1.08 27.39
CA SER A 30 -21.01 -0.24 26.21
C SER A 30 -20.37 1.14 26.27
N ASP A 31 -19.39 1.36 25.45
CA ASP A 31 -19.48 2.41 24.45
C ASP A 31 -18.48 2.20 23.31
N ASP A 32 -19.04 2.27 22.17
CA ASP A 32 -18.52 2.41 20.85
C ASP A 32 -17.43 3.50 20.81
N SER A 33 -16.22 3.12 20.58
CA SER A 33 -15.21 4.01 20.11
C SER A 33 -14.25 3.25 19.24
N ASN A 34 -14.62 3.18 17.98
CA ASN A 34 -13.72 2.83 16.90
C ASN A 34 -12.58 3.84 16.84
N ALA A 35 -11.61 3.65 17.69
CA ALA A 35 -10.32 4.30 17.55
C ALA A 35 -9.45 3.40 16.67
N ALA A 36 -9.43 3.70 15.40
CA ALA A 36 -8.38 3.25 14.51
C ALA A 36 -7.05 3.83 15.02
N SER A 37 -6.42 3.10 15.91
CA SER A 37 -5.04 3.34 16.29
C SER A 37 -4.17 2.62 15.28
N GLY A 38 -3.96 3.24 14.15
CA GLY A 38 -2.91 2.90 13.22
C GLY A 38 -1.68 3.75 13.54
N GLY A 39 -0.96 3.40 14.54
CA GLY A 39 0.29 4.04 14.89
C GLY A 39 1.37 3.02 15.14
N ASP A 40 1.72 2.25 14.13
CA ASP A 40 3.00 1.57 14.12
C ASP A 40 3.96 2.37 13.25
N GLY A 41 5.05 2.81 13.87
CA GLY A 41 6.10 3.57 13.23
C GLY A 41 6.59 2.84 11.98
N ALA A 42 6.24 3.40 10.84
CA ALA A 42 6.71 2.91 9.57
C ALA A 42 8.23 2.98 9.56
N SER A 43 8.84 1.82 9.60
CA SER A 43 10.21 1.64 9.12
C SER A 43 10.31 2.28 7.76
N ALA A 44 11.28 3.15 7.55
CA ALA A 44 11.58 3.73 6.25
C ALA A 44 11.65 2.61 5.20
N GLY A 45 10.56 2.39 4.48
CA GLY A 45 10.37 1.28 3.54
C GLY A 45 10.44 1.75 2.10
N SER A 46 10.66 0.80 1.20
CA SER A 46 10.47 1.02 -0.24
C SER A 46 9.12 0.42 -0.63
N TYR A 47 8.27 1.23 -1.22
CA TYR A 47 6.93 0.85 -1.64
C TYR A 47 6.84 0.80 -3.15
N LYS A 48 6.10 -0.19 -3.67
CA LYS A 48 5.77 -0.31 -5.10
C LYS A 48 4.29 -0.05 -5.29
N VAL A 49 3.97 0.86 -6.18
CA VAL A 49 2.60 1.27 -6.46
C VAL A 49 2.30 1.11 -7.93
N GLY A 50 1.40 0.20 -8.24
CA GLY A 50 0.86 0.04 -9.59
C GLY A 50 -0.24 1.07 -9.84
N ILE A 51 -0.18 1.76 -10.96
CA ILE A 51 -1.21 2.69 -11.41
C ILE A 51 -1.77 2.22 -12.75
N VAL A 52 -3.05 1.87 -12.77
CA VAL A 52 -3.76 1.53 -13.99
C VAL A 52 -4.69 2.67 -14.38
N GLN A 53 -4.41 3.30 -15.50
CA GLN A 53 -5.23 4.36 -16.07
C GLN A 53 -5.95 3.84 -17.31
N LEU A 54 -7.27 4.02 -17.39
CA LEU A 54 -8.06 3.47 -18.50
C LEU A 54 -7.64 4.04 -19.85
N VAL A 55 -7.49 5.35 -19.93
CA VAL A 55 -7.20 6.07 -21.19
C VAL A 55 -6.39 7.32 -20.88
N GLN A 56 -5.61 7.76 -21.86
CA GLN A 56 -4.92 9.03 -21.76
C GLN A 56 -5.93 10.18 -21.96
N HIS A 57 -6.11 10.97 -20.92
CA HIS A 57 -7.00 12.11 -20.90
C HIS A 57 -6.51 13.13 -19.87
N GLU A 58 -6.52 14.40 -20.20
CA GLU A 58 -5.98 15.48 -19.37
C GLU A 58 -6.45 15.42 -17.90
N ALA A 59 -7.75 15.17 -17.68
CA ALA A 59 -8.29 15.07 -16.33
C ALA A 59 -7.80 13.84 -15.57
N LEU A 60 -7.63 12.70 -16.26
CA LEU A 60 -7.09 11.48 -15.66
C LEU A 60 -5.59 11.62 -15.40
N ASP A 61 -4.87 12.22 -16.32
CA ASP A 61 -3.43 12.49 -16.19
C ASP A 61 -3.17 13.41 -14.98
N ALA A 62 -3.98 14.46 -14.81
CA ALA A 62 -3.89 15.36 -13.67
C ALA A 62 -4.19 14.65 -12.33
N ALA A 63 -5.17 13.76 -12.29
CA ALA A 63 -5.49 12.97 -11.10
C ALA A 63 -4.35 12.01 -10.75
N THR A 64 -3.78 11.34 -11.75
CA THR A 64 -2.63 10.45 -11.58
C THR A 64 -1.41 11.20 -11.08
N GLN A 65 -1.09 12.35 -11.68
CA GLN A 65 0.04 13.18 -11.28
C GLN A 65 -0.10 13.67 -9.83
N GLY A 66 -1.28 14.21 -9.48
CA GLY A 66 -1.54 14.68 -8.12
C GLY A 66 -1.44 13.58 -7.07
N PHE A 67 -1.84 12.36 -7.40
CA PHE A 67 -1.66 11.19 -6.54
C PHE A 67 -0.18 10.86 -6.35
N GLN A 68 0.59 10.78 -7.45
CA GLN A 68 2.01 10.47 -7.39
C GLN A 68 2.78 11.52 -6.57
N ASP A 69 2.54 12.80 -6.83
CA ASP A 69 3.20 13.90 -6.14
C ASP A 69 2.92 13.85 -4.62
N LYS A 70 1.64 13.66 -4.25
CA LYS A 70 1.27 13.65 -2.84
C LYS A 70 1.76 12.40 -2.11
N LEU A 71 1.70 11.24 -2.74
CA LEU A 71 2.21 10.01 -2.13
C LEU A 71 3.72 10.05 -1.97
N THR A 72 4.44 10.57 -2.94
CA THR A 72 5.89 10.78 -2.84
C THR A 72 6.23 11.67 -1.66
N GLU A 73 5.57 12.83 -1.54
CA GLU A 73 5.77 13.76 -0.42
C GLU A 73 5.57 13.07 0.94
N LEU A 74 4.48 12.30 1.08
CA LEU A 74 4.17 11.63 2.35
C LEU A 74 5.17 10.53 2.70
N VAL A 75 5.54 9.70 1.72
CA VAL A 75 6.49 8.60 1.92
C VAL A 75 7.89 9.13 2.22
N GLU A 76 8.33 10.16 1.51
CA GLU A 76 9.63 10.79 1.75
C GLU A 76 9.71 11.51 3.09
N ALA A 77 8.60 12.11 3.55
CA ALA A 77 8.51 12.71 4.88
C ALA A 77 8.74 11.69 6.00
N ASP A 78 8.34 10.44 5.78
CA ASP A 78 8.58 9.32 6.69
C ASP A 78 9.94 8.63 6.46
N GLY A 79 10.76 9.15 5.54
CA GLY A 79 12.07 8.60 5.21
C GLY A 79 12.05 7.38 4.29
N GLY A 80 10.89 7.05 3.72
CA GLY A 80 10.71 5.95 2.76
C GLY A 80 10.97 6.35 1.32
N LYS A 81 10.74 5.39 0.42
CA LYS A 81 10.78 5.58 -1.03
C LYS A 81 9.55 4.95 -1.66
N VAL A 82 9.07 5.53 -2.75
CA VAL A 82 7.98 4.97 -3.54
C VAL A 82 8.40 4.85 -5.00
N GLU A 83 8.10 3.71 -5.61
CA GLU A 83 8.26 3.45 -7.03
C GLU A 83 6.88 3.28 -7.65
N PHE A 84 6.66 3.94 -8.79
CA PHE A 84 5.39 3.87 -9.52
C PHE A 84 5.55 3.10 -10.82
N ASP A 85 4.66 2.12 -11.05
CA ASP A 85 4.45 1.50 -12.34
C ASP A 85 3.14 2.01 -12.94
N LEU A 86 3.24 3.03 -13.80
CA LEU A 86 2.09 3.63 -14.47
C LEU A 86 1.85 2.97 -15.83
N GLN A 87 0.70 2.34 -15.97
CA GLN A 87 0.27 1.66 -17.18
C GLN A 87 -1.05 2.24 -17.71
N ASN A 88 -1.12 2.41 -19.03
CA ASN A 88 -2.32 2.92 -19.72
C ASN A 88 -3.00 1.80 -20.52
N ALA A 89 -4.29 1.61 -20.29
CA ALA A 89 -5.07 0.57 -20.95
C ALA A 89 -5.57 0.93 -22.35
N SER A 90 -5.29 2.14 -22.83
CA SER A 90 -5.67 2.64 -24.17
C SER A 90 -7.18 2.56 -24.47
N GLY A 91 -8.01 2.72 -23.42
CA GLY A 91 -9.46 2.67 -23.52
C GLY A 91 -10.05 1.25 -23.48
N GLU A 92 -9.24 0.21 -23.39
CA GLU A 92 -9.67 -1.18 -23.43
C GLU A 92 -9.75 -1.80 -22.03
N SER A 93 -10.95 -2.18 -21.60
CA SER A 93 -11.16 -2.80 -20.29
C SER A 93 -10.37 -4.12 -20.12
N ALA A 94 -10.19 -4.89 -21.19
CA ALA A 94 -9.40 -6.11 -21.17
C ALA A 94 -7.92 -5.84 -20.84
N ASN A 95 -7.38 -4.72 -21.30
CA ASN A 95 -6.02 -4.30 -20.98
C ASN A 95 -5.90 -3.93 -19.49
N CYS A 96 -6.93 -3.33 -18.88
CA CYS A 96 -6.94 -3.08 -17.44
C CYS A 96 -6.71 -4.37 -16.64
N SER A 97 -7.39 -5.45 -16.99
CA SER A 97 -7.23 -6.74 -16.33
C SER A 97 -5.82 -7.30 -16.49
N THR A 98 -5.25 -7.19 -17.69
CA THR A 98 -3.88 -7.65 -17.96
C THR A 98 -2.86 -6.86 -17.16
N ILE A 99 -2.99 -5.53 -17.11
CA ILE A 99 -2.12 -4.63 -16.36
C ILE A 99 -2.18 -4.94 -14.86
N VAL A 100 -3.39 -5.03 -14.31
CA VAL A 100 -3.58 -5.29 -12.88
C VAL A 100 -3.03 -6.66 -12.47
N ASN A 101 -3.22 -7.69 -13.29
CA ASN A 101 -2.60 -9.00 -13.03
C ASN A 101 -1.06 -8.91 -13.02
N GLY A 102 -0.47 -8.00 -13.78
CA GLY A 102 0.95 -7.68 -13.71
C GLY A 102 1.35 -7.13 -12.35
N PHE A 103 0.61 -6.18 -11.81
CA PHE A 103 0.85 -5.59 -10.48
C PHE A 103 0.71 -6.62 -9.36
N VAL A 104 -0.31 -7.48 -9.43
CA VAL A 104 -0.48 -8.58 -8.47
C VAL A 104 0.70 -9.54 -8.51
N SER A 105 1.17 -9.88 -9.71
CA SER A 105 2.33 -10.76 -9.89
C SER A 105 3.65 -10.13 -9.43
N ALA A 106 3.75 -8.80 -9.52
CA ALA A 106 4.90 -8.04 -9.04
C ALA A 106 4.89 -7.84 -7.51
N ASN A 107 3.80 -8.24 -6.84
CA ASN A 107 3.55 -8.00 -5.42
C ASN A 107 3.63 -6.52 -5.06
N ASP A 108 2.92 -5.69 -5.81
CA ASP A 108 2.83 -4.27 -5.50
C ASP A 108 2.12 -4.05 -4.16
N ASP A 109 2.51 -3.02 -3.45
CA ASP A 109 1.98 -2.71 -2.11
C ASP A 109 0.63 -1.97 -2.16
N LEU A 110 0.35 -1.30 -3.28
CA LEU A 110 -0.87 -0.53 -3.51
C LEU A 110 -1.18 -0.51 -5.01
N ILE A 111 -2.46 -0.59 -5.35
CA ILE A 111 -2.93 -0.36 -6.72
C ILE A 111 -3.83 0.89 -6.75
N MET A 112 -3.46 1.86 -7.57
CA MET A 112 -4.30 3.01 -7.87
C MET A 112 -5.00 2.79 -9.22
N ALA A 113 -6.33 2.77 -9.19
CA ALA A 113 -7.17 2.54 -10.36
C ALA A 113 -7.87 3.83 -10.77
N ASN A 114 -7.52 4.35 -11.94
CA ASN A 114 -8.04 5.60 -12.49
C ASN A 114 -9.07 5.32 -13.59
N ALA A 115 -10.31 5.48 -13.28
CA ALA A 115 -11.56 5.24 -13.97
C ALA A 115 -12.26 3.92 -13.56
N THR A 116 -13.56 3.87 -13.81
CA THR A 116 -14.44 2.77 -13.37
C THR A 116 -13.98 1.39 -13.86
N ALA A 117 -13.64 1.25 -15.14
CA ALA A 117 -13.17 -0.04 -15.67
C ALA A 117 -11.85 -0.51 -15.06
N ALA A 118 -10.95 0.41 -14.75
CA ALA A 118 -9.71 0.12 -14.06
C ALA A 118 -9.97 -0.36 -12.63
N LEU A 119 -10.89 0.30 -11.91
CA LEU A 119 -11.28 -0.10 -10.56
C LEU A 119 -11.93 -1.48 -10.53
N GLN A 120 -12.84 -1.77 -11.46
CA GLN A 120 -13.48 -3.08 -11.57
C GLN A 120 -12.46 -4.19 -11.85
N ALA A 121 -11.50 -3.93 -12.73
CA ALA A 121 -10.42 -4.87 -13.02
C ALA A 121 -9.55 -5.15 -11.77
N ALA A 122 -9.21 -4.10 -11.02
CA ALA A 122 -8.44 -4.25 -9.78
C ALA A 122 -9.18 -5.06 -8.72
N GLN A 123 -10.47 -4.77 -8.49
CA GLN A 123 -11.30 -5.51 -7.55
C GLN A 123 -11.49 -6.99 -7.92
N ALA A 124 -11.51 -7.29 -9.22
CA ALA A 124 -11.61 -8.67 -9.69
C ALA A 124 -10.31 -9.47 -9.56
N ALA A 125 -9.16 -8.79 -9.58
CA ALA A 125 -7.84 -9.41 -9.60
C ALA A 125 -7.27 -9.72 -8.21
N THR A 126 -7.60 -8.93 -7.20
CA THR A 126 -7.05 -9.10 -5.85
C THR A 126 -8.00 -8.65 -4.76
N SER A 127 -7.92 -9.36 -3.62
CA SER A 127 -8.54 -8.96 -2.35
C SER A 127 -7.49 -8.61 -1.28
N ASP A 128 -6.23 -8.81 -1.58
CA ASP A 128 -5.13 -8.70 -0.62
C ASP A 128 -4.36 -7.38 -0.74
N ILE A 129 -4.21 -6.88 -1.97
CA ILE A 129 -3.54 -5.61 -2.22
C ILE A 129 -4.56 -4.47 -2.06
N PRO A 130 -4.27 -3.44 -1.26
CA PRO A 130 -5.13 -2.27 -1.16
C PRO A 130 -5.35 -1.60 -2.52
N ILE A 131 -6.60 -1.21 -2.79
CA ILE A 131 -6.97 -0.56 -4.04
C ILE A 131 -7.52 0.84 -3.73
N LEU A 132 -6.97 1.83 -4.40
CA LEU A 132 -7.46 3.21 -4.39
C LEU A 132 -8.09 3.54 -5.74
N GLY A 133 -9.39 3.83 -5.74
CA GLY A 133 -10.10 4.25 -6.95
C GLY A 133 -10.23 5.76 -7.06
N THR A 134 -10.02 6.29 -8.26
CA THR A 134 -10.28 7.70 -8.58
C THR A 134 -10.97 7.83 -9.94
N SER A 135 -11.59 8.97 -10.19
CA SER A 135 -12.32 9.24 -11.43
C SER A 135 -13.39 8.19 -11.75
N VAL A 136 -14.05 7.70 -10.72
CA VAL A 136 -15.08 6.67 -10.83
C VAL A 136 -16.44 7.32 -10.95
N THR A 137 -17.26 6.82 -11.87
CA THR A 137 -18.66 7.23 -12.07
C THR A 137 -19.59 6.04 -11.85
N ASP A 138 -20.79 6.34 -11.35
CA ASP A 138 -21.88 5.37 -11.17
C ASP A 138 -22.49 4.97 -12.53
#